data_38462cabb853ae852946df242a68b9a8
#
_entry.id   38462cabb853ae852946df242a68b9a8
#
_cell.length_a   1.000
_cell.length_b   1.000
_cell.length_c   1.000
_cell.angle_alpha   90.00
_cell.angle_beta   90.00
_cell.angle_gamma   90.00
#
_symmetry.space_group_name_H-M   'P 1'
#
loop_
_entity.id
_entity.type
_entity.pdbx_description
1 polymer ?
#
loop_
_entity_poly.entity_id
_entity_poly.type
_entity_poly.pdbx_seq_one_letter_code
_entity_poly.pdbx_strand_id
1 'polypeptide(L)'
;TQLLVWETVVGERDADFDHVSTGGYDEILSLVSPNHPLYSRIMGYYDSIESSVQSHAVCPSFMSRSSGGAKTIELAWDGSQYIAELTDTNHVLSQFTFSASETGFHFSVSGNTLTITTDTAPGGNVTISATRSASRCGVLVWTDYKYGPNGGVQDTITYTASVSDPVKAFVKLKVSYGGAKIIKTSE
;
A
#
# COMPACT_ATOMS: atom_id res chain seq x y z
N THR A 1 -8.82 -17.70 6.82
CA THR A 1 -8.46 -16.46 7.53
C THR A 1 -7.31 -16.69 8.49
N GLN A 2 -7.39 -17.66 9.43
CA GLN A 2 -6.40 -17.86 10.49
C GLN A 2 -5.01 -18.22 9.96
N LEU A 3 -4.92 -19.04 8.93
CA LEU A 3 -3.65 -19.35 8.26
C LEU A 3 -2.97 -18.07 7.75
N LEU A 4 -3.69 -17.23 7.02
CA LEU A 4 -3.18 -15.96 6.50
C LEU A 4 -2.72 -15.00 7.62
N VAL A 5 -3.40 -14.99 8.77
CA VAL A 5 -2.96 -14.21 9.93
C VAL A 5 -1.64 -14.76 10.48
N TRP A 6 -1.52 -16.08 10.59
CA TRP A 6 -0.28 -16.70 11.07
C TRP A 6 0.88 -16.47 10.11
N GLU A 7 0.68 -16.66 8.80
CA GLU A 7 1.68 -16.33 7.77
C GLU A 7 2.19 -14.89 7.91
N THR A 8 1.26 -13.93 8.16
CA THR A 8 1.62 -12.53 8.39
C THR A 8 2.47 -12.36 9.65
N VAL A 9 2.09 -13.02 10.75
CA VAL A 9 2.80 -12.91 12.04
C VAL A 9 4.19 -13.50 11.98
N VAL A 10 4.38 -14.62 11.26
CA VAL A 10 5.70 -15.27 11.14
C VAL A 10 6.56 -14.72 10.00
N GLY A 11 6.05 -13.76 9.22
CA GLY A 11 6.79 -13.13 8.15
C GLY A 11 6.75 -13.85 6.81
N GLU A 12 5.80 -14.78 6.62
CA GLU A 12 5.53 -15.45 5.33
C GLU A 12 4.67 -14.60 4.37
N ARG A 13 4.32 -13.35 4.77
CA ARG A 13 3.64 -12.37 3.94
C ARG A 13 4.40 -11.05 3.94
N ASP A 14 4.60 -10.50 2.75
CA ASP A 14 5.20 -9.18 2.58
C ASP A 14 4.17 -8.03 2.68
N ALA A 15 4.62 -6.81 2.42
CA ALA A 15 3.77 -5.61 2.49
C ALA A 15 2.66 -5.58 1.41
N ASP A 16 2.85 -6.27 0.31
CA ASP A 16 1.88 -6.40 -0.78
C ASP A 16 0.97 -7.63 -0.61
N PHE A 17 1.15 -8.34 0.50
CA PHE A 17 0.46 -9.56 0.89
C PHE A 17 0.80 -10.75 -0.01
N ASP A 18 1.93 -10.71 -0.69
CA ASP A 18 2.45 -11.85 -1.44
C ASP A 18 3.17 -12.83 -0.51
N HIS A 19 3.06 -14.12 -0.82
CA HIS A 19 3.71 -15.16 -0.04
C HIS A 19 5.23 -15.10 -0.24
N VAL A 20 5.96 -15.04 0.86
CA VAL A 20 7.43 -15.05 0.89
C VAL A 20 7.89 -16.31 1.62
N SER A 21 8.60 -17.19 0.92
CA SER A 21 9.16 -18.38 1.56
C SER A 21 10.23 -17.98 2.57
N THR A 22 10.07 -18.44 3.81
CA THR A 22 11.05 -18.25 4.87
C THR A 22 12.17 -19.29 4.84
N GLY A 23 12.09 -20.26 3.90
CA GLY A 23 13.07 -21.34 3.75
C GLY A 23 13.05 -22.37 4.88
N GLY A 24 12.04 -22.29 5.75
CA GLY A 24 11.82 -23.23 6.84
C GLY A 24 10.98 -24.44 6.43
N TYR A 25 11.13 -25.54 7.14
CA TYR A 25 10.30 -26.74 6.96
C TYR A 25 8.87 -26.57 7.50
N ASP A 26 8.60 -25.50 8.21
CA ASP A 26 7.38 -25.25 8.98
C ASP A 26 6.58 -24.07 8.42
N GLU A 27 6.49 -23.94 7.09
CA GLU A 27 5.57 -22.97 6.51
C GLU A 27 4.13 -23.24 6.99
N ILE A 28 3.43 -22.20 7.39
CA ILE A 28 2.09 -22.29 7.99
C ILE A 28 1.14 -23.11 7.12
N LEU A 29 1.22 -22.94 5.80
CA LEU A 29 0.37 -23.68 4.88
C LEU A 29 0.67 -25.19 4.86
N SER A 30 1.89 -25.62 5.18
CA SER A 30 2.28 -27.03 5.25
C SER A 30 1.60 -27.77 6.40
N LEU A 31 1.10 -27.06 7.42
CA LEU A 31 0.34 -27.63 8.53
C LEU A 31 -1.06 -28.12 8.10
N VAL A 32 -1.54 -27.72 6.92
CA VAL A 32 -2.81 -28.19 6.37
C VAL A 32 -2.58 -29.45 5.56
N SER A 33 -2.90 -30.61 6.12
CA SER A 33 -2.71 -31.89 5.44
C SER A 33 -3.51 -31.98 4.14
N PRO A 34 -2.87 -32.27 3.00
CA PRO A 34 -3.59 -32.49 1.72
C PRO A 34 -4.60 -33.65 1.75
N ASN A 35 -4.40 -34.58 2.69
CA ASN A 35 -5.30 -35.74 2.88
C ASN A 35 -6.51 -35.43 3.79
N HIS A 36 -6.60 -34.17 4.31
CA HIS A 36 -7.74 -33.81 5.14
C HIS A 36 -9.03 -33.76 4.29
N PRO A 37 -10.15 -34.35 4.75
CA PRO A 37 -11.40 -34.41 3.97
C PRO A 37 -11.94 -33.07 3.49
N LEU A 38 -11.61 -31.97 4.20
CA LEU A 38 -12.02 -30.62 3.86
C LEU A 38 -10.89 -29.79 3.20
N TYR A 39 -9.77 -30.40 2.81
CA TYR A 39 -8.61 -29.67 2.26
C TYR A 39 -8.98 -28.72 1.13
N SER A 40 -9.66 -29.21 0.08
CA SER A 40 -10.05 -28.39 -1.08
C SER A 40 -10.96 -27.21 -0.68
N ARG A 41 -11.83 -27.42 0.33
CA ARG A 41 -12.69 -26.37 0.83
C ARG A 41 -11.92 -25.31 1.62
N ILE A 42 -10.97 -25.75 2.45
CA ILE A 42 -10.08 -24.87 3.22
C ILE A 42 -9.26 -24.02 2.26
N MET A 43 -8.65 -24.64 1.25
CA MET A 43 -7.85 -23.95 0.24
C MET A 43 -8.68 -22.97 -0.59
N GLY A 44 -9.88 -23.34 -1.01
CA GLY A 44 -10.75 -22.43 -1.74
C GLY A 44 -11.14 -21.17 -0.94
N TYR A 45 -11.34 -21.28 0.36
CA TYR A 45 -11.52 -20.10 1.23
C TYR A 45 -10.22 -19.31 1.43
N TYR A 46 -9.10 -20.00 1.57
CA TYR A 46 -7.79 -19.38 1.69
C TYR A 46 -7.51 -18.50 0.48
N ASP A 47 -7.57 -19.04 -0.73
CA ASP A 47 -7.30 -18.35 -1.99
C ASP A 47 -8.27 -17.16 -2.21
N SER A 48 -9.56 -17.36 -1.86
CA SER A 48 -10.56 -16.29 -1.97
C SER A 48 -10.28 -15.11 -1.05
N ILE A 49 -9.85 -15.37 0.19
CA ILE A 49 -9.52 -14.32 1.16
C ILE A 49 -8.22 -13.64 0.76
N GLU A 50 -7.19 -14.40 0.38
CA GLU A 50 -5.92 -13.88 -0.13
C GLU A 50 -6.16 -12.90 -1.28
N SER A 51 -6.87 -13.34 -2.33
CA SER A 51 -7.20 -12.50 -3.50
C SER A 51 -7.98 -11.24 -3.10
N SER A 52 -8.86 -11.34 -2.10
CA SER A 52 -9.62 -10.19 -1.60
C SER A 52 -8.71 -9.17 -0.90
N VAL A 53 -7.76 -9.65 -0.09
CA VAL A 53 -6.78 -8.78 0.60
C VAL A 53 -5.84 -8.12 -0.40
N GLN A 54 -5.29 -8.88 -1.35
CA GLN A 54 -4.43 -8.36 -2.40
C GLN A 54 -5.15 -7.30 -3.24
N SER A 55 -6.39 -7.56 -3.67
CA SER A 55 -7.20 -6.59 -4.41
C SER A 55 -7.48 -5.32 -3.58
N HIS A 56 -7.71 -5.48 -2.27
CA HIS A 56 -7.87 -4.34 -1.37
C HIS A 56 -6.58 -3.54 -1.23
N ALA A 57 -5.43 -4.19 -1.27
CA ALA A 57 -4.12 -3.58 -1.10
C ALA A 57 -3.58 -2.88 -2.37
N VAL A 58 -4.19 -3.09 -3.54
CA VAL A 58 -3.74 -2.46 -4.80
C VAL A 58 -3.69 -0.94 -4.66
N CYS A 59 -2.56 -0.36 -4.97
CA CYS A 59 -2.34 1.09 -5.04
C CYS A 59 -2.00 1.53 -6.48
N PRO A 60 -1.98 2.84 -6.79
CA PRO A 60 -1.54 3.31 -8.09
C PRO A 60 -0.16 2.79 -8.46
N SER A 61 0.01 2.31 -9.69
CA SER A 61 1.20 1.55 -10.16
C SER A 61 2.53 2.30 -10.05
N PHE A 62 2.48 3.64 -10.02
CA PHE A 62 3.65 4.50 -9.83
C PHE A 62 3.95 4.82 -8.36
N MET A 63 3.13 4.36 -7.42
CA MET A 63 3.28 4.57 -5.97
C MET A 63 3.77 3.31 -5.27
N SER A 64 4.25 3.47 -4.05
CA SER A 64 4.65 2.38 -3.16
C SER A 64 3.84 2.44 -1.86
N ARG A 65 3.50 1.32 -1.29
CA ARG A 65 2.84 1.22 0.01
C ARG A 65 3.73 1.68 1.18
N SER A 66 5.05 1.68 0.96
CA SER A 66 6.03 2.19 1.91
C SER A 66 6.58 3.54 1.46
N SER A 67 6.61 4.52 2.35
CA SER A 67 7.25 5.83 2.08
C SER A 67 8.75 5.71 1.86
N GLY A 68 9.41 4.70 2.46
CA GLY A 68 10.83 4.40 2.24
C GLY A 68 11.11 3.89 0.83
N GLY A 69 10.22 3.05 0.29
CA GLY A 69 10.30 2.49 -1.07
C GLY A 69 9.72 3.40 -2.16
N ALA A 70 9.21 4.58 -1.82
CA ALA A 70 8.59 5.48 -2.76
C ALA A 70 9.57 5.94 -3.84
N LYS A 71 9.20 5.73 -5.11
CA LYS A 71 9.96 6.21 -6.28
C LYS A 71 9.97 7.73 -6.31
N THR A 72 11.03 8.31 -6.85
CA THR A 72 11.13 9.77 -7.08
C THR A 72 10.85 10.06 -8.54
N ILE A 73 9.92 10.98 -8.80
CA ILE A 73 9.50 11.43 -10.12
C ILE A 73 9.88 12.90 -10.27
N GLU A 74 10.25 13.29 -11.47
CA GLU A 74 10.64 14.67 -11.77
C GLU A 74 9.43 15.48 -12.23
N LEU A 75 9.29 16.69 -11.67
CA LEU A 75 8.41 17.71 -12.17
C LEU A 75 9.08 18.46 -13.32
N ALA A 76 8.40 18.60 -14.43
CA ALA A 76 8.84 19.40 -15.57
C ALA A 76 8.21 20.79 -15.54
N TRP A 77 8.94 21.81 -16.00
CA TRP A 77 8.37 23.14 -16.23
C TRP A 77 7.68 23.19 -17.60
N ASP A 78 6.39 23.51 -17.65
CA ASP A 78 5.60 23.57 -18.88
C ASP A 78 5.57 24.98 -19.54
N GLY A 79 6.21 25.96 -18.93
CA GLY A 79 6.20 27.36 -19.33
C GLY A 79 5.39 28.26 -18.39
N SER A 80 4.55 27.70 -17.53
CA SER A 80 3.71 28.41 -16.58
C SER A 80 3.75 27.83 -15.16
N GLN A 81 3.93 26.54 -15.03
CA GLN A 81 3.94 25.80 -13.76
C GLN A 81 4.79 24.54 -13.86
N TYR A 82 5.09 23.95 -12.73
CA TYR A 82 5.70 22.62 -12.66
C TYR A 82 4.63 21.54 -12.73
N ILE A 83 4.84 20.53 -13.58
CA ILE A 83 3.85 19.49 -13.86
C ILE A 83 4.49 18.11 -13.86
N ALA A 84 3.74 17.11 -13.38
CA ALA A 84 3.99 15.69 -13.61
C ALA A 84 2.68 15.01 -14.02
N GLU A 85 2.74 14.18 -15.05
CA GLU A 85 1.63 13.33 -15.48
C GLU A 85 2.02 11.87 -15.27
N LEU A 86 1.21 11.16 -14.48
CA LEU A 86 1.49 9.79 -14.04
C LEU A 86 0.35 8.87 -14.46
N THR A 87 0.68 7.89 -15.29
CA THR A 87 -0.29 6.90 -15.76
C THR A 87 -0.34 5.71 -14.80
N ASP A 88 -1.54 5.39 -14.33
CA ASP A 88 -1.80 4.24 -13.49
C ASP A 88 -2.26 3.04 -14.32
N THR A 89 -1.43 1.99 -14.37
CA THR A 89 -1.75 0.74 -15.06
C THR A 89 -2.63 -0.20 -14.22
N ASN A 90 -2.82 0.10 -12.93
CA ASN A 90 -3.71 -0.64 -12.04
C ASN A 90 -5.16 -0.12 -12.07
N HIS A 91 -5.41 1.00 -12.72
CA HIS A 91 -6.76 1.58 -12.91
C HIS A 91 -7.51 1.88 -11.59
N VAL A 92 -6.80 2.31 -10.56
CA VAL A 92 -7.37 2.54 -9.21
C VAL A 92 -7.40 4.01 -8.77
N LEU A 93 -6.94 4.96 -9.60
CA LEU A 93 -6.82 6.38 -9.23
C LEU A 93 -8.10 6.98 -8.66
N SER A 94 -9.26 6.64 -9.24
CA SER A 94 -10.57 7.15 -8.81
C SER A 94 -10.96 6.74 -7.39
N GLN A 95 -10.26 5.76 -6.80
CA GLN A 95 -10.51 5.26 -5.45
C GLN A 95 -9.67 5.99 -4.40
N PHE A 96 -8.74 6.85 -4.82
CA PHE A 96 -7.79 7.51 -3.93
C PHE A 96 -8.01 9.02 -3.87
N THR A 97 -7.74 9.58 -2.71
CA THR A 97 -7.53 11.02 -2.50
C THR A 97 -6.04 11.28 -2.35
N PHE A 98 -5.58 12.40 -2.93
CA PHE A 98 -4.16 12.74 -2.97
C PHE A 98 -3.87 13.96 -2.09
N SER A 99 -2.71 13.96 -1.46
CA SER A 99 -2.20 15.08 -0.68
C SER A 99 -0.69 15.16 -0.79
N ALA A 100 -0.11 16.35 -0.64
CA ALA A 100 1.31 16.58 -0.59
C ALA A 100 1.77 16.90 0.83
N SER A 101 3.05 16.62 1.13
CA SER A 101 3.69 17.03 2.40
C SER A 101 3.91 18.54 2.49
N GLU A 102 3.78 19.26 1.38
CA GLU A 102 3.89 20.72 1.28
C GLU A 102 2.61 21.29 0.66
N THR A 103 2.37 22.59 0.86
CA THR A 103 1.24 23.31 0.27
C THR A 103 1.54 23.72 -1.16
N GLY A 104 0.50 24.13 -1.92
CA GLY A 104 0.64 24.64 -3.29
C GLY A 104 0.66 23.56 -4.37
N PHE A 105 0.36 22.31 -4.03
CA PHE A 105 0.19 21.24 -4.99
C PHE A 105 -1.29 21.02 -5.33
N HIS A 106 -1.58 20.87 -6.62
CA HIS A 106 -2.90 20.57 -7.14
C HIS A 106 -2.90 19.20 -7.82
N PHE A 107 -3.99 18.46 -7.65
CA PHE A 107 -4.17 17.11 -8.16
C PHE A 107 -5.41 17.05 -9.04
N SER A 108 -5.27 16.51 -10.24
CA SER A 108 -6.38 16.24 -11.15
C SER A 108 -6.28 14.80 -11.66
N VAL A 109 -7.38 14.06 -11.58
CA VAL A 109 -7.49 12.70 -12.10
C VAL A 109 -8.39 12.70 -13.32
N SER A 110 -7.87 12.22 -14.45
CA SER A 110 -8.61 12.02 -15.70
C SER A 110 -8.35 10.61 -16.21
N GLY A 111 -9.36 9.75 -16.13
CA GLY A 111 -9.21 8.33 -16.46
C GLY A 111 -8.13 7.68 -15.60
N ASN A 112 -7.07 7.19 -16.25
CA ASN A 112 -5.94 6.55 -15.59
C ASN A 112 -4.72 7.47 -15.43
N THR A 113 -4.88 8.77 -15.61
CA THR A 113 -3.79 9.73 -15.47
C THR A 113 -4.03 10.63 -14.28
N LEU A 114 -3.03 10.71 -13.41
CA LEU A 114 -2.93 11.71 -12.35
C LEU A 114 -2.02 12.82 -12.82
N THR A 115 -2.57 14.04 -12.92
CA THR A 115 -1.80 15.25 -13.16
C THR A 115 -1.55 15.97 -11.84
N ILE A 116 -0.30 16.28 -11.56
CA ILE A 116 0.14 17.00 -10.36
C ILE A 116 0.79 18.30 -10.80
N THR A 117 0.31 19.43 -10.30
CA THR A 117 0.87 20.75 -10.65
C THR A 117 1.22 21.57 -9.41
N THR A 118 2.18 22.49 -9.57
CA THR A 118 2.53 23.49 -8.58
C THR A 118 3.16 24.71 -9.25
N ASP A 119 2.82 25.91 -8.79
CA ASP A 119 3.38 27.17 -9.34
C ASP A 119 4.78 27.45 -8.81
N THR A 120 5.18 26.80 -7.72
CA THR A 120 6.47 27.04 -7.06
C THR A 120 7.31 25.77 -7.08
N ALA A 121 8.57 25.89 -7.48
CA ALA A 121 9.53 24.81 -7.42
C ALA A 121 9.73 24.37 -5.96
N PRO A 122 9.50 23.10 -5.62
CA PRO A 122 9.82 22.61 -4.29
C PRO A 122 11.31 22.65 -4.03
N GLY A 123 11.71 23.03 -2.81
CA GLY A 123 13.12 23.12 -2.42
C GLY A 123 13.84 21.79 -2.23
N GLY A 124 13.10 20.66 -2.32
CA GLY A 124 13.61 19.31 -2.12
C GLY A 124 12.64 18.25 -2.59
N ASN A 125 12.75 17.06 -2.02
CA ASN A 125 11.79 15.99 -2.30
C ASN A 125 10.49 16.24 -1.54
N VAL A 126 9.38 16.32 -2.28
CA VAL A 126 8.03 16.39 -1.72
C VAL A 126 7.39 15.00 -1.76
N THR A 127 6.84 14.57 -0.64
CA THR A 127 6.11 13.29 -0.58
C THR A 127 4.65 13.52 -0.93
N ILE A 128 4.18 12.83 -1.95
CA ILE A 128 2.75 12.73 -2.28
C ILE A 128 2.23 11.46 -1.64
N SER A 129 1.12 11.61 -0.92
CA SER A 129 0.40 10.51 -0.29
C SER A 129 -0.94 10.32 -0.98
N ALA A 130 -1.24 9.08 -1.33
CA ALA A 130 -2.56 8.65 -1.77
C ALA A 130 -3.22 7.85 -0.65
N THR A 131 -4.49 8.11 -0.39
CA THR A 131 -5.26 7.42 0.64
C THR A 131 -6.58 6.95 0.05
N ARG A 132 -6.86 5.66 0.15
CA ARG A 132 -8.17 5.08 -0.14
C ARG A 132 -8.89 4.87 1.18
N SER A 133 -10.06 5.49 1.33
CA SER A 133 -10.93 5.23 2.47
C SER A 133 -11.42 3.80 2.40
N ALA A 134 -11.03 3.01 3.39
CA ALA A 134 -11.44 1.64 3.45
C ALA A 134 -12.86 1.47 4.00
N SER A 135 -13.42 0.32 3.72
CA SER A 135 -14.52 -0.23 4.50
C SER A 135 -14.14 -0.26 5.98
N ARG A 136 -15.07 0.06 6.83
CA ARG A 136 -14.86 0.00 8.28
C ARG A 136 -14.90 -1.47 8.70
N CYS A 137 -13.82 -1.95 9.28
CA CYS A 137 -13.71 -3.28 9.85
C CYS A 137 -13.14 -3.20 11.25
N GLY A 138 -13.81 -3.79 12.24
CA GLY A 138 -13.32 -3.95 13.60
C GLY A 138 -12.88 -5.39 13.83
N VAL A 139 -11.80 -5.56 14.54
CA VAL A 139 -11.33 -6.87 14.97
C VAL A 139 -11.64 -7.03 16.46
N LEU A 140 -12.43 -8.04 16.81
CA LEU A 140 -12.64 -8.48 18.19
C LEU A 140 -11.82 -9.74 18.42
N VAL A 141 -10.91 -9.66 19.37
CA VAL A 141 -10.14 -10.82 19.83
C VAL A 141 -10.84 -11.38 21.07
N TRP A 142 -11.28 -12.62 20.97
CA TRP A 142 -11.87 -13.36 22.08
C TRP A 142 -10.79 -14.19 22.73
N THR A 143 -10.40 -13.82 23.95
CA THR A 143 -9.46 -14.56 24.76
C THR A 143 -10.22 -15.33 25.86
N ASP A 144 -9.89 -16.60 26.09
CA ASP A 144 -10.49 -17.32 27.21
C ASP A 144 -9.77 -16.91 28.52
N TYR A 145 -10.42 -16.05 29.25
CA TYR A 145 -9.91 -15.53 30.53
C TYR A 145 -9.80 -16.61 31.63
N LYS A 146 -10.52 -17.72 31.46
CA LYS A 146 -10.56 -18.78 32.49
C LYS A 146 -9.29 -19.60 32.52
N TYR A 147 -8.60 -19.72 31.41
CA TYR A 147 -7.41 -20.54 31.28
C TYR A 147 -6.11 -19.71 31.16
N GLY A 148 -6.22 -18.36 31.16
CA GLY A 148 -5.10 -17.42 31.06
C GLY A 148 -4.35 -17.48 29.74
N PRO A 149 -3.35 -16.61 29.54
CA PRO A 149 -2.62 -16.50 28.28
C PRO A 149 -1.79 -17.74 27.90
N ASN A 150 -1.66 -18.70 28.81
CA ASN A 150 -0.98 -19.98 28.57
C ASN A 150 -1.92 -21.20 28.70
N GLY A 151 -3.22 -20.99 28.67
CA GLY A 151 -4.23 -21.99 29.04
C GLY A 151 -4.60 -23.00 27.96
N GLY A 152 -3.94 -23.05 26.85
CA GLY A 152 -4.15 -24.05 25.80
C GLY A 152 -5.44 -23.91 24.99
N VAL A 153 -6.20 -22.85 25.19
CA VAL A 153 -7.35 -22.50 24.34
C VAL A 153 -6.93 -21.39 23.39
N GLN A 154 -7.14 -21.62 22.11
CA GLN A 154 -6.79 -20.68 21.05
C GLN A 154 -7.69 -19.46 21.07
N ASP A 155 -7.12 -18.26 21.02
CA ASP A 155 -7.84 -17.02 20.85
C ASP A 155 -8.59 -17.00 19.50
N THR A 156 -9.81 -16.52 19.53
CA THR A 156 -10.65 -16.42 18.33
C THR A 156 -10.80 -14.96 17.94
N ILE A 157 -10.64 -14.68 16.65
CA ILE A 157 -10.80 -13.34 16.09
C ILE A 157 -12.12 -13.28 15.32
N THR A 158 -12.92 -12.27 15.64
CA THR A 158 -14.12 -11.93 14.86
C THR A 158 -14.05 -10.51 14.36
N TYR A 159 -14.69 -10.23 13.23
CA TYR A 159 -14.72 -8.92 12.60
C TYR A 159 -16.03 -8.22 12.90
N THR A 160 -15.95 -6.97 13.31
CA THR A 160 -17.12 -6.07 13.41
C THR A 160 -16.90 -4.81 12.59
N ALA A 161 -17.93 -4.26 12.02
CA ALA A 161 -17.86 -3.15 11.06
C ALA A 161 -17.65 -1.80 11.75
N SER A 162 -16.44 -1.45 12.26
CA SER A 162 -16.23 -0.14 12.89
C SER A 162 -14.85 0.50 12.77
N VAL A 163 -13.83 -0.18 12.26
CA VAL A 163 -12.47 0.39 12.14
C VAL A 163 -12.16 0.68 10.68
N SER A 164 -11.66 1.88 10.40
CA SER A 164 -11.15 2.24 9.08
C SER A 164 -9.72 1.70 8.92
N ASP A 165 -9.49 0.93 7.87
CA ASP A 165 -8.16 0.49 7.45
C ASP A 165 -7.84 1.18 6.10
N PRO A 166 -7.32 2.41 6.12
CA PRO A 166 -7.02 3.14 4.89
C PRO A 166 -5.79 2.57 4.21
N VAL A 167 -5.93 2.21 2.94
CA VAL A 167 -4.78 1.89 2.10
C VAL A 167 -4.04 3.18 1.79
N LYS A 168 -2.76 3.25 2.16
CA LYS A 168 -1.88 4.38 1.88
C LYS A 168 -0.82 3.99 0.86
N ALA A 169 -0.52 4.92 -0.04
CA ALA A 169 0.58 4.79 -0.99
C ALA A 169 1.32 6.12 -1.14
N PHE A 170 2.58 6.05 -1.56
CA PHE A 170 3.49 7.17 -1.57
C PHE A 170 4.28 7.25 -2.87
N VAL A 171 4.53 8.46 -3.35
CA VAL A 171 5.49 8.79 -4.39
C VAL A 171 6.21 10.09 -3.99
N LYS A 172 7.46 10.26 -4.39
CA LYS A 172 8.23 11.48 -4.14
C LYS A 172 8.33 12.27 -5.44
N LEU A 173 8.21 13.59 -5.32
CA LEU A 173 8.44 14.52 -6.41
C LEU A 173 9.67 15.35 -6.13
N LYS A 174 10.43 15.66 -7.17
CA LYS A 174 11.53 16.61 -7.15
C LYS A 174 11.53 17.45 -8.43
N VAL A 175 12.18 18.60 -8.39
CA VAL A 175 12.53 19.36 -9.60
C VAL A 175 13.98 19.11 -9.93
N SER A 176 14.26 18.70 -11.16
CA SER A 176 15.63 18.72 -11.68
C SER A 176 15.90 20.13 -12.19
N TYR A 177 16.69 20.87 -11.45
CA TYR A 177 17.26 22.10 -11.98
C TYR A 177 18.28 21.71 -13.06
N GLY A 178 17.90 21.81 -14.32
CA GLY A 178 18.85 21.80 -15.42
C GLY A 178 19.89 22.88 -15.12
N GLY A 179 21.16 22.51 -15.00
CA GLY A 179 22.21 23.41 -14.57
C GLY A 179 22.19 24.69 -15.39
N ALA A 180 21.83 25.80 -14.76
CA ALA A 180 21.93 27.11 -15.37
C ALA A 180 23.41 27.42 -15.58
N LYS A 181 23.90 27.43 -16.83
CA LYS A 181 25.23 27.90 -17.18
C LYS A 181 25.24 29.41 -17.10
N ILE A 182 25.75 29.97 -16.00
CA ILE A 182 25.96 31.42 -15.91
C ILE A 182 27.15 31.76 -16.85
N ILE A 183 26.85 32.36 -17.99
CA ILE A 183 27.86 32.93 -18.86
C ILE A 183 28.10 34.35 -18.35
N LYS A 184 29.23 34.57 -17.67
CA LYS A 184 29.69 35.91 -17.31
C LYS A 184 30.23 36.56 -18.59
N THR A 185 29.51 37.46 -19.22
CA THR A 185 30.02 38.37 -20.24
C THR A 185 30.71 39.53 -19.51
N SER A 186 32.01 39.62 -19.63
CA SER A 186 32.75 40.84 -19.26
C SER A 186 32.56 41.89 -20.38
N GLU A 187 32.05 43.06 -20.03
CA GLU A 187 32.20 44.27 -20.83
C GLU A 187 33.64 44.76 -20.79
#